data_f8ba4c4182cc0e9454b6102f33bc1f80
#
_entry.id   f8ba4c4182cc0e9454b6102f33bc1f80
#
_cell.length_a   1.000
_cell.length_b   1.000
_cell.length_c   1.000
_cell.angle_alpha   90.00
_cell.angle_beta   90.00
_cell.angle_gamma   90.00
#
_symmetry.space_group_name_H-M   'P 1'
#
loop_
_entity.id
_entity.type
_entity.pdbx_description
1 polymer ?
#
loop_
_entity_poly.entity_id
_entity_poly.type
_entity_poly.pdbx_seq_one_letter_code
_entity_poly.pdbx_strand_id
1 'polypeptide(L)'
;AEQLFDAGKLDEALEILNDWKQFEGLNLQQKDYFQLLNGLILFYQWKSDELIEFGEQIFQEGQNFNDNLQSFDGLFFIIIGLASAEKYEETLQKIEAAEVCLGFISDISKNVFFQRKARIRLLKGWVNLELNKLDVAEKCLNWVINSHNKLGNTFEIVYANLLKARLKYQGKLMYNLCGEYAMKAFSMAKQIKFNQFWIALSQLILGALYAGLGEIDISLKYHMKSLAIFREIKNNYFISTALLNSGGNYYRLGNMDLAMKYTKECLSYCEELSLTLDFPLSNLVTIALDIGDNELAQKYYNRLKDLYNQTKEGLVEIVYLSTKAEMLKKSSRIRDKAKAEKIFRKIIDTDTLWSQFKIGATVHLCDLLLSEYRFTNNDEVLDELNHYIGRLLTIAEKTRSYIHFCEIFTLQAKLALIKFDLKAARRFLTQAQKIAENYGIKRLAMKISQEHDELLKQTYMWEKLKESNASLSERWKLAGLNEQMENMVKKRMIEAPKISEEDPVMILILTEGGNLLFSKKFMEDFSFEDDILGGFLTTINYVISEVFSEGLDRAVFGQHTLLMLPLQPFLVCYIYKGDSYYAHRKLSNFLQNIKNNNIIWQRLQKFFQKSKSIQLNDIPSLESLIAEIFVKKNIQ
;
A
#
# COMPACT_ATOMS: atom_id res chain seq x y z
N ALA A 1 28.15 18.94 -20.95
CA ALA A 1 27.91 18.09 -19.79
C ALA A 1 26.48 18.27 -19.25
N GLU A 2 26.08 19.51 -18.87
CA GLU A 2 24.77 19.78 -18.25
C GLU A 2 23.58 19.34 -19.14
N GLN A 3 23.60 19.64 -20.43
CA GLN A 3 22.56 19.21 -21.38
C GLN A 3 22.50 17.68 -21.55
N LEU A 4 23.64 17.01 -21.51
CA LEU A 4 23.72 15.55 -21.55
C LEU A 4 23.20 14.92 -20.28
N PHE A 5 23.50 15.53 -19.13
CA PHE A 5 23.00 15.11 -17.84
C PHE A 5 21.46 15.23 -17.77
N ASP A 6 20.89 16.34 -18.22
CA ASP A 6 19.44 16.53 -18.31
C ASP A 6 18.78 15.56 -19.30
N ALA A 7 19.50 15.15 -20.36
CA ALA A 7 19.05 14.14 -21.32
C ALA A 7 19.23 12.69 -20.83
N GLY A 8 19.76 12.45 -19.61
CA GLY A 8 20.02 11.10 -19.07
C GLY A 8 21.28 10.42 -19.61
N LYS A 9 22.06 11.10 -20.46
CA LYS A 9 23.29 10.58 -21.06
C LYS A 9 24.49 10.78 -20.13
N LEU A 10 24.45 10.06 -18.99
CA LEU A 10 25.36 10.32 -17.88
C LEU A 10 26.82 9.97 -18.19
N ASP A 11 27.08 8.91 -18.95
CA ASP A 11 28.45 8.52 -19.34
C ASP A 11 29.09 9.58 -20.25
N GLU A 12 28.35 10.05 -21.28
CA GLU A 12 28.81 11.12 -22.17
C GLU A 12 29.07 12.42 -21.39
N ALA A 13 28.22 12.73 -20.40
CA ALA A 13 28.41 13.89 -19.53
C ALA A 13 29.67 13.75 -18.66
N LEU A 14 29.93 12.53 -18.14
CA LEU A 14 31.10 12.23 -17.31
C LEU A 14 32.41 12.32 -18.10
N GLU A 15 32.44 11.82 -19.32
CA GLU A 15 33.60 11.97 -20.23
C GLU A 15 33.98 13.44 -20.42
N ILE A 16 33.00 14.30 -20.76
CA ILE A 16 33.24 15.73 -20.89
C ILE A 16 33.73 16.35 -19.57
N LEU A 17 33.19 15.92 -18.41
CA LEU A 17 33.63 16.42 -17.12
C LEU A 17 35.04 15.95 -16.74
N ASN A 18 35.50 14.80 -17.16
CA ASN A 18 36.85 14.33 -16.94
C ASN A 18 37.88 15.06 -17.80
N ASP A 19 37.55 15.42 -19.05
CA ASP A 19 38.41 16.16 -19.95
C ASP A 19 38.71 17.59 -19.46
N TRP A 20 37.72 18.25 -18.80
CA TRP A 20 37.91 19.62 -18.33
C TRP A 20 38.86 19.74 -17.12
N LYS A 21 39.17 18.66 -16.39
CA LYS A 21 40.23 18.68 -15.35
C LYS A 21 41.57 19.19 -15.90
N GLN A 22 41.73 19.17 -17.21
CA GLN A 22 42.91 19.69 -17.92
C GLN A 22 42.82 21.18 -18.30
N PHE A 23 41.69 21.86 -18.07
CA PHE A 23 41.52 23.27 -18.42
C PHE A 23 42.06 24.19 -17.32
N GLU A 24 43.18 24.88 -17.60
CA GLU A 24 43.68 25.97 -16.82
C GLU A 24 42.80 27.22 -17.05
N GLY A 25 42.17 27.76 -16.00
CA GLY A 25 41.45 29.04 -16.07
C GLY A 25 40.01 29.06 -15.54
N LEU A 26 39.52 27.98 -14.91
CA LEU A 26 38.24 28.00 -14.24
C LEU A 26 38.30 28.78 -12.91
N ASN A 27 37.25 29.59 -12.67
CA ASN A 27 37.09 30.23 -11.36
C ASN A 27 36.61 29.20 -10.32
N LEU A 28 36.75 29.55 -9.03
CA LEU A 28 36.42 28.64 -7.91
C LEU A 28 34.96 28.14 -7.97
N GLN A 29 34.02 29.03 -8.27
CA GLN A 29 32.60 28.66 -8.37
C GLN A 29 32.30 27.65 -9.49
N GLN A 30 33.03 27.75 -10.61
CA GLN A 30 32.90 26.78 -11.71
C GLN A 30 33.46 25.42 -11.31
N LYS A 31 34.62 25.40 -10.60
CA LYS A 31 35.20 24.16 -10.09
C LYS A 31 34.24 23.43 -9.14
N ASP A 32 33.70 24.15 -8.16
CA ASP A 32 32.75 23.61 -7.19
C ASP A 32 31.50 23.03 -7.89
N TYR A 33 30.98 23.74 -8.89
CA TYR A 33 29.82 23.30 -9.64
C TYR A 33 30.11 22.03 -10.44
N PHE A 34 31.27 21.94 -11.07
CA PHE A 34 31.65 20.74 -11.83
C PHE A 34 31.94 19.55 -10.93
N GLN A 35 32.56 19.76 -9.77
CA GLN A 35 32.75 18.71 -8.76
C GLN A 35 31.40 18.18 -8.27
N LEU A 36 30.44 19.07 -7.99
CA LEU A 36 29.09 18.66 -7.61
C LEU A 36 28.42 17.85 -8.71
N LEU A 37 28.52 18.28 -9.97
CA LEU A 37 27.90 17.60 -11.10
C LEU A 37 28.50 16.19 -11.31
N ASN A 38 29.83 16.06 -11.23
CA ASN A 38 30.53 14.79 -11.34
C ASN A 38 30.09 13.82 -10.23
N GLY A 39 30.12 14.27 -8.97
CA GLY A 39 29.69 13.45 -7.84
C GLY A 39 28.21 13.04 -7.92
N LEU A 40 27.33 13.93 -8.42
CA LEU A 40 25.92 13.58 -8.64
C LEU A 40 25.74 12.53 -9.74
N ILE A 41 26.53 12.56 -10.82
CA ILE A 41 26.49 11.54 -11.87
C ILE A 41 26.87 10.18 -11.29
N LEU A 42 27.97 10.10 -10.56
CA LEU A 42 28.43 8.87 -9.91
C LEU A 42 27.36 8.33 -8.93
N PHE A 43 26.74 9.21 -8.15
CA PHE A 43 25.64 8.85 -7.27
C PHE A 43 24.42 8.35 -8.06
N TYR A 44 24.02 9.02 -9.15
CA TYR A 44 22.85 8.61 -9.95
C TYR A 44 23.07 7.29 -10.69
N GLN A 45 24.31 6.92 -10.97
CA GLN A 45 24.68 5.62 -11.49
C GLN A 45 24.93 4.56 -10.39
N TRP A 46 24.90 4.97 -9.11
CA TRP A 46 25.18 4.12 -7.94
C TRP A 46 26.59 3.52 -7.95
N LYS A 47 27.58 4.28 -8.45
CA LYS A 47 28.99 3.90 -8.51
C LYS A 47 29.66 4.23 -7.18
N SER A 48 29.38 3.43 -6.16
CA SER A 48 29.74 3.71 -4.76
C SER A 48 31.26 3.84 -4.54
N ASP A 49 32.05 2.94 -5.08
CA ASP A 49 33.52 2.95 -4.89
C ASP A 49 34.17 4.13 -5.63
N GLU A 50 33.75 4.40 -6.88
CA GLU A 50 34.22 5.58 -7.64
C GLU A 50 33.85 6.89 -6.92
N LEU A 51 32.66 6.94 -6.28
CA LEU A 51 32.20 8.10 -5.54
C LEU A 51 33.00 8.32 -4.24
N ILE A 52 33.36 7.24 -3.55
CA ILE A 52 34.23 7.30 -2.36
C ILE A 52 35.60 7.84 -2.77
N GLU A 53 36.24 7.27 -3.80
CA GLU A 53 37.53 7.69 -4.29
C GLU A 53 37.54 9.16 -4.75
N PHE A 54 36.48 9.56 -5.47
CA PHE A 54 36.28 10.95 -5.88
C PHE A 54 36.16 11.90 -4.68
N GLY A 55 35.41 11.51 -3.66
CA GLY A 55 35.25 12.28 -2.42
C GLY A 55 36.54 12.37 -1.64
N GLU A 56 37.36 11.31 -1.58
CA GLU A 56 38.65 11.30 -0.93
C GLU A 56 39.65 12.27 -1.59
N GLN A 57 39.68 12.32 -2.92
CA GLN A 57 40.51 13.28 -3.67
C GLN A 57 40.15 14.71 -3.29
N ILE A 58 38.85 15.07 -3.31
CA ILE A 58 38.39 16.42 -2.94
C ILE A 58 38.73 16.74 -1.47
N PHE A 59 38.54 15.77 -0.58
CA PHE A 59 38.86 15.93 0.84
C PHE A 59 40.33 16.19 1.08
N GLN A 60 41.23 15.46 0.44
CA GLN A 60 42.67 15.62 0.52
C GLN A 60 43.11 17.01 -0.03
N GLU A 61 42.57 17.43 -1.15
CA GLU A 61 42.81 18.78 -1.69
C GLU A 61 42.38 19.84 -0.69
N GLY A 62 41.17 19.75 -0.11
CA GLY A 62 40.70 20.69 0.91
C GLY A 62 41.58 20.74 2.14
N GLN A 63 42.10 19.61 2.62
CA GLN A 63 43.04 19.55 3.74
C GLN A 63 44.37 20.21 3.39
N ASN A 64 44.92 19.99 2.20
CA ASN A 64 46.19 20.55 1.75
C ASN A 64 46.14 22.09 1.65
N PHE A 65 44.98 22.64 1.27
CA PHE A 65 44.77 24.08 1.14
C PHE A 65 44.14 24.75 2.38
N ASN A 66 43.88 23.98 3.46
CA ASN A 66 43.11 24.42 4.64
C ASN A 66 41.72 24.98 4.27
N ASP A 67 41.12 24.46 3.20
CA ASP A 67 39.77 24.80 2.77
C ASP A 67 38.73 23.85 3.41
N ASN A 68 38.08 24.34 4.48
CA ASN A 68 37.07 23.58 5.19
C ASN A 68 35.82 23.34 4.39
N LEU A 69 35.47 24.20 3.40
CA LEU A 69 34.32 24.01 2.54
C LEU A 69 34.56 22.88 1.55
N GLN A 70 35.74 22.88 0.90
CA GLN A 70 36.14 21.81 0.00
C GLN A 70 36.28 20.47 0.75
N SER A 71 36.87 20.50 1.94
CA SER A 71 36.96 19.32 2.83
C SER A 71 35.56 18.76 3.18
N PHE A 72 34.60 19.65 3.46
CA PHE A 72 33.23 19.27 3.71
C PHE A 72 32.57 18.63 2.48
N ASP A 73 32.71 19.22 1.29
CA ASP A 73 32.12 18.71 0.06
C ASP A 73 32.77 17.35 -0.33
N GLY A 74 34.06 17.13 -0.05
CA GLY A 74 34.68 15.80 -0.16
C GLY A 74 34.06 14.77 0.79
N LEU A 75 33.89 15.10 2.07
CA LEU A 75 33.22 14.24 3.06
C LEU A 75 31.78 13.92 2.64
N PHE A 76 31.07 14.88 2.05
CA PHE A 76 29.70 14.64 1.54
C PHE A 76 29.65 13.51 0.52
N PHE A 77 30.57 13.46 -0.44
CA PHE A 77 30.63 12.38 -1.44
C PHE A 77 31.08 11.05 -0.83
N ILE A 78 32.05 11.05 0.07
CA ILE A 78 32.45 9.85 0.82
C ILE A 78 31.26 9.26 1.57
N ILE A 79 30.49 10.10 2.27
CA ILE A 79 29.32 9.69 3.04
C ILE A 79 28.26 9.06 2.14
N ILE A 80 27.97 9.67 0.98
CA ILE A 80 27.00 9.11 0.03
C ILE A 80 27.50 7.77 -0.51
N GLY A 81 28.78 7.69 -0.90
CA GLY A 81 29.38 6.46 -1.41
C GLY A 81 29.33 5.33 -0.39
N LEU A 82 29.72 5.59 0.86
CA LEU A 82 29.64 4.60 1.95
C LEU A 82 28.19 4.17 2.24
N ALA A 83 27.26 5.11 2.26
CA ALA A 83 25.83 4.80 2.47
C ALA A 83 25.26 3.96 1.32
N SER A 84 25.68 4.25 0.06
CA SER A 84 25.28 3.49 -1.12
C SER A 84 25.90 2.09 -1.16
N ALA A 85 27.08 1.91 -0.52
CA ALA A 85 27.74 0.63 -0.31
C ALA A 85 27.25 -0.12 0.95
N GLU A 86 26.19 0.35 1.59
CA GLU A 86 25.58 -0.20 2.81
C GLU A 86 26.54 -0.27 4.04
N LYS A 87 27.64 0.51 4.05
CA LYS A 87 28.61 0.63 5.16
C LYS A 87 28.14 1.64 6.21
N TYR A 88 26.97 1.39 6.83
CA TYR A 88 26.24 2.39 7.61
C TYR A 88 26.96 2.86 8.88
N GLU A 89 27.71 1.99 9.57
CA GLU A 89 28.47 2.36 10.79
C GLU A 89 29.61 3.33 10.45
N GLU A 90 30.36 3.05 9.39
CA GLU A 90 31.42 3.92 8.89
C GLU A 90 30.83 5.25 8.39
N THR A 91 29.67 5.20 7.74
CA THR A 91 28.94 6.39 7.30
C THR A 91 28.60 7.31 8.47
N LEU A 92 28.17 6.79 9.62
CA LEU A 92 27.87 7.59 10.80
C LEU A 92 29.12 8.32 11.34
N GLN A 93 30.28 7.64 11.35
CA GLN A 93 31.55 8.26 11.78
C GLN A 93 31.94 9.42 10.85
N LYS A 94 31.76 9.24 9.52
CA LYS A 94 32.05 10.33 8.56
C LYS A 94 31.04 11.48 8.65
N ILE A 95 29.78 11.21 9.00
CA ILE A 95 28.76 12.23 9.27
C ILE A 95 29.19 13.09 10.47
N GLU A 96 29.70 12.51 11.56
CA GLU A 96 30.19 13.23 12.71
C GLU A 96 31.39 14.12 12.32
N ALA A 97 32.32 13.58 11.54
CA ALA A 97 33.44 14.37 11.01
C ALA A 97 32.98 15.57 10.17
N ALA A 98 31.96 15.37 9.31
CA ALA A 98 31.39 16.43 8.49
C ALA A 98 30.62 17.48 9.34
N GLU A 99 29.93 17.08 10.41
CA GLU A 99 29.30 18.01 11.37
C GLU A 99 30.35 18.91 12.06
N VAL A 100 31.49 18.33 12.45
CA VAL A 100 32.62 19.07 13.02
C VAL A 100 33.24 20.03 11.99
N CYS A 101 33.53 19.54 10.79
CA CYS A 101 34.06 20.33 9.68
C CYS A 101 33.17 21.55 9.37
N LEU A 102 31.84 21.32 9.31
CA LEU A 102 30.85 22.39 9.06
C LEU A 102 30.93 23.50 10.16
N GLY A 103 31.26 23.13 11.39
CA GLY A 103 31.43 24.09 12.50
C GLY A 103 32.60 25.05 12.34
N PHE A 104 33.63 24.71 11.56
CA PHE A 104 34.81 25.54 11.29
C PHE A 104 34.68 26.42 10.04
N ILE A 105 33.56 26.31 9.29
CA ILE A 105 33.36 27.14 8.10
C ILE A 105 32.79 28.50 8.51
N SER A 106 33.57 29.57 8.35
CA SER A 106 33.20 30.93 8.78
C SER A 106 32.85 31.88 7.63
N ASP A 107 33.45 31.73 6.46
CA ASP A 107 33.42 32.75 5.40
C ASP A 107 32.53 32.41 4.21
N ILE A 108 31.34 31.83 4.47
CA ILE A 108 30.35 31.50 3.46
C ILE A 108 29.03 32.22 3.69
N SER A 109 28.26 32.38 2.61
CA SER A 109 26.89 32.92 2.72
C SER A 109 26.03 32.05 3.60
N LYS A 110 25.08 32.68 4.33
CA LYS A 110 24.12 31.96 5.17
C LYS A 110 23.35 30.88 4.40
N ASN A 111 23.08 31.09 3.11
CA ASN A 111 22.36 30.11 2.26
C ASN A 111 23.23 28.88 1.99
N VAL A 112 24.51 29.06 1.65
CA VAL A 112 25.47 27.98 1.40
C VAL A 112 25.65 27.13 2.66
N PHE A 113 25.85 27.76 3.80
CA PHE A 113 25.94 27.07 5.10
C PHE A 113 24.69 26.26 5.40
N PHE A 114 23.51 26.85 5.19
CA PHE A 114 22.23 26.21 5.46
C PHE A 114 22.00 25.01 4.54
N GLN A 115 22.40 25.09 3.26
CA GLN A 115 22.32 23.98 2.31
C GLN A 115 23.23 22.81 2.73
N ARG A 116 24.49 23.07 3.12
CA ARG A 116 25.42 22.03 3.63
C ARG A 116 24.87 21.36 4.89
N LYS A 117 24.30 22.12 5.78
CA LYS A 117 23.61 21.58 6.97
C LYS A 117 22.42 20.69 6.60
N ALA A 118 21.66 21.07 5.56
CA ALA A 118 20.55 20.25 5.07
C ALA A 118 21.03 18.91 4.48
N ARG A 119 22.15 18.91 3.73
CA ARG A 119 22.77 17.70 3.20
C ARG A 119 23.17 16.72 4.30
N ILE A 120 23.85 17.18 5.33
CA ILE A 120 24.23 16.31 6.46
C ILE A 120 23.01 15.79 7.21
N ARG A 121 22.00 16.63 7.46
CA ARG A 121 20.75 16.18 8.09
C ARG A 121 20.00 15.15 7.26
N LEU A 122 20.00 15.33 5.95
CA LEU A 122 19.41 14.38 5.00
C LEU A 122 20.11 13.02 5.08
N LEU A 123 21.45 13.01 4.99
CA LEU A 123 22.26 11.78 5.05
C LEU A 123 22.12 11.09 6.40
N LYS A 124 22.14 11.85 7.50
CA LYS A 124 21.87 11.31 8.85
C LYS A 124 20.48 10.70 8.95
N GLY A 125 19.49 11.32 8.31
CA GLY A 125 18.13 10.79 8.20
C GLY A 125 18.09 9.49 7.40
N TRP A 126 18.76 9.42 6.25
CA TRP A 126 18.84 8.22 5.42
C TRP A 126 19.49 7.06 6.17
N VAL A 127 20.72 7.24 6.69
CA VAL A 127 21.46 6.17 7.38
C VAL A 127 20.72 5.66 8.63
N ASN A 128 20.10 6.56 9.42
CA ASN A 128 19.31 6.14 10.57
C ASN A 128 18.02 5.39 10.16
N LEU A 129 17.48 5.66 8.96
CA LEU A 129 16.36 4.88 8.41
C LEU A 129 16.82 3.44 8.10
N GLU A 130 17.99 3.26 7.47
CA GLU A 130 18.55 1.94 7.18
C GLU A 130 18.90 1.15 8.45
N LEU A 131 19.50 1.82 9.43
CA LEU A 131 19.78 1.25 10.77
C LEU A 131 18.53 1.12 11.65
N ASN A 132 17.35 1.49 11.11
CA ASN A 132 16.07 1.41 11.76
C ASN A 132 15.90 2.24 13.02
N LYS A 133 16.68 3.26 13.21
CA LYS A 133 16.50 4.29 14.24
C LYS A 133 15.44 5.30 13.77
N LEU A 134 14.18 4.84 13.64
CA LEU A 134 13.10 5.56 12.94
C LEU A 134 12.81 6.95 13.50
N ASP A 135 12.88 7.13 14.82
CA ASP A 135 12.59 8.44 15.44
C ASP A 135 13.69 9.45 15.15
N VAL A 136 14.96 9.01 15.09
CA VAL A 136 16.09 9.88 14.71
C VAL A 136 15.99 10.24 13.24
N ALA A 137 15.72 9.27 12.38
CA ALA A 137 15.48 9.48 10.95
C ALA A 137 14.36 10.50 10.74
N GLU A 138 13.21 10.30 11.40
CA GLU A 138 12.05 11.18 11.26
C GLU A 138 12.34 12.62 11.69
N LYS A 139 13.07 12.83 12.79
CA LYS A 139 13.50 14.16 13.25
C LYS A 139 14.40 14.85 12.22
N CYS A 140 15.38 14.13 11.69
CA CYS A 140 16.31 14.68 10.68
C CYS A 140 15.56 15.04 9.39
N LEU A 141 14.74 14.14 8.86
CA LEU A 141 13.98 14.36 7.63
C LEU A 141 12.96 15.50 7.78
N ASN A 142 12.25 15.59 8.91
CA ASN A 142 11.34 16.69 9.18
C ASN A 142 12.05 18.05 9.18
N TRP A 143 13.25 18.12 9.76
CA TRP A 143 14.04 19.36 9.75
C TRP A 143 14.36 19.79 8.31
N VAL A 144 14.79 18.87 7.44
CA VAL A 144 15.06 19.16 6.02
C VAL A 144 13.79 19.61 5.31
N ILE A 145 12.68 18.87 5.43
CA ILE A 145 11.41 19.20 4.79
C ILE A 145 10.88 20.57 5.22
N ASN A 146 10.98 20.91 6.52
CA ASN A 146 10.54 22.20 7.05
C ASN A 146 11.46 23.36 6.61
N SER A 147 12.62 23.04 6.09
CA SER A 147 13.57 24.03 5.56
C SER A 147 13.25 24.48 4.12
N HIS A 148 12.19 23.95 3.50
CA HIS A 148 11.78 24.25 2.12
C HIS A 148 11.67 25.76 1.83
N ASN A 149 11.12 26.55 2.75
CA ASN A 149 11.00 28.02 2.56
C ASN A 149 12.33 28.74 2.40
N LYS A 150 13.46 28.13 2.88
CA LYS A 150 14.81 28.67 2.78
C LYS A 150 15.60 28.08 1.61
N LEU A 151 15.37 26.80 1.31
CA LEU A 151 16.10 26.05 0.28
C LEU A 151 15.42 26.08 -1.10
N GLY A 152 14.10 26.30 -1.14
CA GLY A 152 13.31 26.13 -2.35
C GLY A 152 13.17 24.66 -2.78
N ASN A 153 12.86 24.45 -4.05
CA ASN A 153 12.79 23.12 -4.66
C ASN A 153 14.21 22.64 -5.00
N THR A 154 14.82 21.86 -4.12
CA THR A 154 16.15 21.27 -4.29
C THR A 154 16.08 19.76 -4.13
N PHE A 155 17.13 19.06 -4.58
CA PHE A 155 17.17 17.60 -4.48
C PHE A 155 17.14 17.14 -3.00
N GLU A 156 17.67 17.92 -2.07
CA GLU A 156 17.65 17.60 -0.65
C GLU A 156 16.20 17.51 -0.12
N ILE A 157 15.34 18.44 -0.55
CA ILE A 157 13.92 18.43 -0.16
C ILE A 157 13.16 17.30 -0.84
N VAL A 158 13.43 17.05 -2.11
CA VAL A 158 12.83 15.93 -2.85
C VAL A 158 13.18 14.61 -2.19
N TYR A 159 14.48 14.38 -1.93
CA TYR A 159 14.95 13.14 -1.33
C TYR A 159 14.46 12.97 0.11
N ALA A 160 14.43 14.04 0.91
CA ALA A 160 13.86 13.98 2.26
C ALA A 160 12.38 13.56 2.25
N ASN A 161 11.57 14.06 1.30
CA ASN A 161 10.18 13.61 1.15
C ASN A 161 10.10 12.13 0.71
N LEU A 162 10.99 11.66 -0.19
CA LEU A 162 11.03 10.25 -0.60
C LEU A 162 11.43 9.31 0.55
N LEU A 163 12.46 9.67 1.32
CA LEU A 163 12.85 8.92 2.52
C LEU A 163 11.75 8.93 3.58
N LYS A 164 11.03 10.05 3.73
CA LYS A 164 9.88 10.13 4.62
C LYS A 164 8.73 9.25 4.15
N ALA A 165 8.44 9.23 2.83
CA ALA A 165 7.46 8.32 2.24
C ALA A 165 7.83 6.85 2.52
N ARG A 166 9.11 6.49 2.33
CA ARG A 166 9.63 5.15 2.61
C ARG A 166 9.52 4.79 4.10
N LEU A 167 9.85 5.71 5.01
CA LEU A 167 9.66 5.54 6.45
C LEU A 167 8.20 5.25 6.80
N LYS A 168 7.25 5.98 6.20
CA LYS A 168 5.81 5.77 6.43
C LYS A 168 5.33 4.46 5.84
N TYR A 169 5.87 4.02 4.71
CA TYR A 169 5.52 2.76 4.07
C TYR A 169 6.09 1.54 4.81
N GLN A 170 7.42 1.48 4.98
CA GLN A 170 8.13 0.32 5.52
C GLN A 170 8.09 0.24 7.04
N GLY A 171 8.34 1.36 7.72
CA GLY A 171 8.45 1.40 9.17
C GLY A 171 7.11 1.46 9.90
N LYS A 172 6.11 2.12 9.33
CA LYS A 172 4.84 2.39 10.02
C LYS A 172 3.59 1.91 9.25
N LEU A 173 3.74 1.38 8.04
CA LEU A 173 2.65 0.93 7.13
C LEU A 173 1.54 1.99 6.93
N MET A 174 1.88 3.27 6.98
CA MET A 174 0.94 4.39 6.85
C MET A 174 0.81 4.82 5.39
N TYR A 175 0.06 4.08 4.60
CA TYR A 175 -0.03 4.24 3.13
C TYR A 175 -0.53 5.63 2.69
N ASN A 176 -1.49 6.23 3.39
CA ASN A 176 -1.97 7.58 3.10
C ASN A 176 -0.83 8.62 3.20
N LEU A 177 -0.08 8.61 4.31
CA LEU A 177 1.03 9.53 4.50
C LEU A 177 2.19 9.23 3.53
N CYS A 178 2.45 7.96 3.23
CA CYS A 178 3.39 7.59 2.18
C CYS A 178 2.99 8.25 0.85
N GLY A 179 1.72 8.16 0.46
CA GLY A 179 1.20 8.78 -0.75
C GLY A 179 1.37 10.30 -0.80
N GLU A 180 1.05 10.98 0.29
CA GLU A 180 1.21 12.43 0.39
C GLU A 180 2.66 12.87 0.17
N TYR A 181 3.62 12.24 0.87
CA TYR A 181 5.04 12.57 0.72
C TYR A 181 5.59 12.16 -0.66
N ALA A 182 5.24 10.99 -1.18
CA ALA A 182 5.71 10.52 -2.48
C ALA A 182 5.18 11.37 -3.64
N MET A 183 3.89 11.75 -3.62
CA MET A 183 3.30 12.64 -4.63
C MET A 183 3.89 14.06 -4.56
N LYS A 184 4.13 14.57 -3.34
CA LYS A 184 4.81 15.85 -3.16
C LYS A 184 6.22 15.81 -3.74
N ALA A 185 7.00 14.77 -3.43
CA ALA A 185 8.33 14.58 -3.99
C ALA A 185 8.30 14.49 -5.51
N PHE A 186 7.37 13.71 -6.09
CA PHE A 186 7.20 13.57 -7.54
C PHE A 186 6.86 14.89 -8.23
N SER A 187 6.00 15.71 -7.63
CA SER A 187 5.67 17.04 -8.16
C SER A 187 6.88 17.98 -8.13
N MET A 188 7.62 17.97 -7.03
CA MET A 188 8.83 18.80 -6.86
C MET A 188 9.97 18.32 -7.75
N ALA A 189 10.15 17.01 -7.92
CA ALA A 189 11.17 16.43 -8.79
C ALA A 189 11.06 16.95 -10.23
N LYS A 190 9.86 17.19 -10.76
CA LYS A 190 9.64 17.74 -12.09
C LYS A 190 10.09 19.19 -12.26
N GLN A 191 10.35 19.90 -11.17
CA GLN A 191 10.69 21.32 -11.16
C GLN A 191 12.18 21.61 -10.94
N ILE A 192 12.95 20.58 -10.58
CA ILE A 192 14.40 20.73 -10.36
C ILE A 192 15.19 20.30 -11.61
N LYS A 193 16.41 20.82 -11.73
CA LYS A 193 17.36 20.34 -12.75
C LYS A 193 17.80 18.90 -12.45
N PHE A 194 18.23 18.16 -13.45
CA PHE A 194 18.73 16.78 -13.32
C PHE A 194 17.71 15.86 -12.66
N ASN A 195 16.48 15.94 -13.12
CA ASN A 195 15.33 15.43 -12.42
C ASN A 195 15.00 13.95 -12.69
N GLN A 196 15.58 13.33 -13.71
CA GLN A 196 15.21 11.97 -14.15
C GLN A 196 15.36 10.94 -13.04
N PHE A 197 16.48 10.94 -12.31
CA PHE A 197 16.69 10.05 -11.17
C PHE A 197 15.60 10.21 -10.09
N TRP A 198 15.28 11.45 -9.73
CA TRP A 198 14.29 11.75 -8.68
C TRP A 198 12.85 11.41 -9.12
N ILE A 199 12.56 11.60 -10.41
CA ILE A 199 11.29 11.19 -11.02
C ILE A 199 11.16 9.66 -10.96
N ALA A 200 12.21 8.92 -11.37
CA ALA A 200 12.22 7.46 -11.35
C ALA A 200 12.11 6.92 -9.92
N LEU A 201 12.83 7.49 -8.96
CA LEU A 201 12.77 7.09 -7.55
C LEU A 201 11.39 7.38 -6.92
N SER A 202 10.79 8.54 -7.28
CA SER A 202 9.42 8.84 -6.86
C SER A 202 8.41 7.83 -7.42
N GLN A 203 8.56 7.45 -8.69
CA GLN A 203 7.71 6.44 -9.33
C GLN A 203 7.90 5.06 -8.69
N LEU A 204 9.13 4.69 -8.31
CA LEU A 204 9.40 3.43 -7.64
C LEU A 204 8.66 3.34 -6.29
N ILE A 205 8.70 4.41 -5.50
CA ILE A 205 8.01 4.48 -4.20
C ILE A 205 6.48 4.50 -4.38
N LEU A 206 5.96 5.26 -5.37
CA LEU A 206 4.53 5.24 -5.70
C LEU A 206 4.08 3.87 -6.16
N GLY A 207 4.90 3.17 -6.96
CA GLY A 207 4.63 1.79 -7.35
C GLY A 207 4.51 0.87 -6.13
N ALA A 208 5.43 0.95 -5.18
CA ALA A 208 5.37 0.17 -3.94
C ALA A 208 4.11 0.49 -3.12
N LEU A 209 3.74 1.76 -3.01
CA LEU A 209 2.50 2.20 -2.35
C LEU A 209 1.26 1.56 -2.98
N TYR A 210 1.12 1.67 -4.31
CA TYR A 210 -0.05 1.10 -5.01
C TYR A 210 -0.08 -0.43 -4.94
N ALA A 211 1.08 -1.10 -4.88
CA ALA A 211 1.14 -2.53 -4.59
C ALA A 211 0.61 -2.86 -3.18
N GLY A 212 0.94 -2.03 -2.18
CA GLY A 212 0.44 -2.14 -0.82
C GLY A 212 -1.08 -1.91 -0.71
N LEU A 213 -1.61 -1.02 -1.54
CA LEU A 213 -3.05 -0.75 -1.63
C LEU A 213 -3.83 -1.81 -2.45
N GLY A 214 -3.14 -2.76 -3.12
CA GLY A 214 -3.77 -3.76 -3.97
C GLY A 214 -4.07 -3.28 -5.40
N GLU A 215 -3.66 -2.06 -5.79
CA GLU A 215 -3.82 -1.50 -7.13
C GLU A 215 -2.64 -1.90 -8.04
N ILE A 216 -2.55 -3.22 -8.35
CA ILE A 216 -1.35 -3.81 -8.96
C ILE A 216 -1.08 -3.29 -10.38
N ASP A 217 -2.10 -3.03 -11.18
CA ASP A 217 -1.93 -2.49 -12.54
C ASP A 217 -1.30 -1.09 -12.50
N ILE A 218 -1.74 -0.25 -11.54
CA ILE A 218 -1.18 1.09 -11.32
C ILE A 218 0.26 0.96 -10.81
N SER A 219 0.49 0.08 -9.86
CA SER A 219 1.81 -0.23 -9.34
C SER A 219 2.78 -0.64 -10.45
N LEU A 220 2.36 -1.60 -11.27
CA LEU A 220 3.18 -2.10 -12.39
C LEU A 220 3.51 -0.99 -13.38
N LYS A 221 2.54 -0.12 -13.72
CA LYS A 221 2.75 1.03 -14.60
C LYS A 221 3.84 1.99 -14.04
N TYR A 222 3.83 2.24 -12.73
CA TYR A 222 4.85 3.07 -12.08
C TYR A 222 6.22 2.38 -12.06
N HIS A 223 6.29 1.10 -11.70
CA HIS A 223 7.55 0.35 -11.68
C HIS A 223 8.18 0.24 -13.08
N MET A 224 7.38 -0.01 -14.12
CA MET A 224 7.88 -0.08 -15.50
C MET A 224 8.40 1.27 -16.01
N LYS A 225 7.75 2.38 -15.67
CA LYS A 225 8.26 3.72 -15.99
C LYS A 225 9.57 4.02 -15.25
N SER A 226 9.65 3.69 -13.98
CA SER A 226 10.86 3.82 -13.17
C SER A 226 12.00 2.98 -13.73
N LEU A 227 11.73 1.70 -14.08
CA LEU A 227 12.70 0.78 -14.69
C LEU A 227 13.25 1.32 -16.01
N ALA A 228 12.41 1.89 -16.87
CA ALA A 228 12.84 2.46 -18.13
C ALA A 228 13.87 3.59 -17.91
N ILE A 229 13.58 4.52 -16.99
CA ILE A 229 14.51 5.62 -16.68
C ILE A 229 15.79 5.10 -16.04
N PHE A 230 15.71 4.16 -15.06
CA PHE A 230 16.91 3.61 -14.43
C PHE A 230 17.79 2.84 -15.42
N ARG A 231 17.22 2.18 -16.43
CA ARG A 231 17.99 1.57 -17.53
C ARG A 231 18.69 2.63 -18.39
N GLU A 232 18.01 3.74 -18.69
CA GLU A 232 18.58 4.85 -19.47
C GLU A 232 19.79 5.48 -18.77
N ILE A 233 19.67 5.75 -17.46
CA ILE A 233 20.76 6.33 -16.64
C ILE A 233 21.76 5.27 -16.14
N LYS A 234 21.58 3.99 -16.47
CA LYS A 234 22.42 2.85 -16.09
C LYS A 234 22.59 2.67 -14.57
N ASN A 235 21.51 2.91 -13.82
CA ASN A 235 21.52 2.67 -12.37
C ASN A 235 21.14 1.21 -12.05
N ASN A 236 22.12 0.34 -12.00
CA ASN A 236 21.90 -1.10 -11.82
C ASN A 236 21.27 -1.48 -10.48
N TYR A 237 21.52 -0.71 -9.40
CA TYR A 237 20.91 -0.91 -8.09
C TYR A 237 19.37 -0.73 -8.15
N PHE A 238 18.91 0.40 -8.70
CA PHE A 238 17.48 0.65 -8.80
C PHE A 238 16.81 -0.14 -9.94
N ILE A 239 17.56 -0.58 -10.96
CA ILE A 239 17.09 -1.57 -11.93
C ILE A 239 16.71 -2.86 -11.20
N SER A 240 17.61 -3.40 -10.35
CA SER A 240 17.34 -4.63 -9.58
C SER A 240 16.11 -4.48 -8.68
N THR A 241 15.96 -3.34 -8.01
CA THR A 241 14.81 -3.05 -7.14
C THR A 241 13.49 -2.97 -7.94
N ALA A 242 13.51 -2.28 -9.09
CA ALA A 242 12.31 -2.16 -9.95
C ALA A 242 11.92 -3.51 -10.56
N LEU A 243 12.90 -4.35 -10.93
CA LEU A 243 12.68 -5.71 -11.41
C LEU A 243 12.09 -6.61 -10.33
N LEU A 244 12.62 -6.56 -9.10
CA LEU A 244 12.09 -7.31 -7.95
C LEU A 244 10.62 -6.98 -7.69
N ASN A 245 10.30 -5.68 -7.64
CA ASN A 245 8.93 -5.22 -7.41
C ASN A 245 7.99 -5.59 -8.56
N SER A 246 8.48 -5.50 -9.82
CA SER A 246 7.71 -5.91 -11.00
C SER A 246 7.45 -7.42 -11.00
N GLY A 247 8.46 -8.23 -10.66
CA GLY A 247 8.32 -9.68 -10.50
C GLY A 247 7.27 -10.05 -9.45
N GLY A 248 7.31 -9.37 -8.29
CA GLY A 248 6.31 -9.53 -7.23
C GLY A 248 4.89 -9.13 -7.68
N ASN A 249 4.76 -8.09 -8.50
CA ASN A 249 3.46 -7.69 -9.06
C ASN A 249 2.93 -8.71 -10.07
N TYR A 250 3.76 -9.21 -10.98
CA TYR A 250 3.35 -10.27 -11.90
C TYR A 250 2.96 -11.56 -11.18
N TYR A 251 3.67 -11.92 -10.11
CA TYR A 251 3.27 -13.02 -9.24
C TYR A 251 1.86 -12.81 -8.66
N ARG A 252 1.57 -11.61 -8.14
CA ARG A 252 0.23 -11.26 -7.61
C ARG A 252 -0.85 -11.27 -8.68
N LEU A 253 -0.52 -10.97 -9.94
CA LEU A 253 -1.41 -11.09 -11.09
C LEU A 253 -1.59 -12.55 -11.57
N GLY A 254 -0.87 -13.51 -10.99
CA GLY A 254 -0.89 -14.91 -11.42
C GLY A 254 -0.09 -15.18 -12.70
N ASN A 255 0.62 -14.19 -13.23
CA ASN A 255 1.48 -14.37 -14.41
C ASN A 255 2.85 -14.91 -13.98
N MET A 256 2.93 -16.23 -13.79
CA MET A 256 4.11 -16.90 -13.25
C MET A 256 5.34 -16.81 -14.16
N ASP A 257 5.15 -16.80 -15.48
CA ASP A 257 6.24 -16.70 -16.45
C ASP A 257 6.94 -15.35 -16.35
N LEU A 258 6.20 -14.25 -16.34
CA LEU A 258 6.76 -12.92 -16.18
C LEU A 258 7.31 -12.71 -14.77
N ALA A 259 6.65 -13.22 -13.73
CA ALA A 259 7.19 -13.19 -12.37
C ALA A 259 8.56 -13.85 -12.27
N MET A 260 8.70 -15.06 -12.84
CA MET A 260 9.96 -15.80 -12.89
C MET A 260 11.03 -15.04 -13.70
N LYS A 261 10.66 -14.52 -14.88
CA LYS A 261 11.56 -13.75 -15.75
C LYS A 261 12.15 -12.54 -15.04
N TYR A 262 11.29 -11.65 -14.52
CA TYR A 262 11.73 -10.42 -13.88
C TYR A 262 12.53 -10.68 -12.59
N THR A 263 12.15 -11.70 -11.82
CA THR A 263 12.88 -12.03 -10.59
C THR A 263 14.25 -12.67 -10.89
N LYS A 264 14.39 -13.45 -11.96
CA LYS A 264 15.70 -13.97 -12.42
C LYS A 264 16.61 -12.87 -12.95
N GLU A 265 16.05 -11.92 -13.71
CA GLU A 265 16.78 -10.74 -14.17
C GLU A 265 17.26 -9.90 -12.97
N CYS A 266 16.42 -9.70 -11.95
CA CYS A 266 16.83 -9.07 -10.70
C CYS A 266 18.00 -9.82 -10.03
N LEU A 267 17.90 -11.14 -9.92
CA LEU A 267 18.96 -11.96 -9.32
C LEU A 267 20.31 -11.78 -10.03
N SER A 268 20.31 -11.72 -11.37
CA SER A 268 21.53 -11.49 -12.17
C SER A 268 22.16 -10.13 -11.83
N TYR A 269 21.39 -9.05 -11.78
CA TYR A 269 21.92 -7.73 -11.36
C TYR A 269 22.46 -7.75 -9.93
N CYS A 270 21.78 -8.44 -9.00
CA CYS A 270 22.27 -8.55 -7.62
C CYS A 270 23.60 -9.32 -7.54
N GLU A 271 23.78 -10.37 -8.35
CA GLU A 271 25.03 -11.14 -8.45
C GLU A 271 26.19 -10.29 -9.01
N GLU A 272 25.94 -9.55 -10.09
CA GLU A 272 26.94 -8.66 -10.70
C GLU A 272 27.43 -7.57 -9.75
N LEU A 273 26.52 -7.02 -8.92
CA LEU A 273 26.82 -5.92 -8.00
C LEU A 273 27.19 -6.37 -6.59
N SER A 274 27.30 -7.69 -6.35
CA SER A 274 27.51 -8.24 -5.00
C SER A 274 26.49 -7.75 -3.96
N LEU A 275 25.25 -7.50 -4.38
CA LEU A 275 24.15 -7.12 -3.50
C LEU A 275 23.57 -8.34 -2.78
N THR A 276 22.74 -8.09 -1.77
CA THR A 276 22.03 -9.16 -1.05
C THR A 276 21.08 -9.93 -1.97
N LEU A 277 21.14 -11.26 -1.92
CA LEU A 277 20.39 -12.18 -2.79
C LEU A 277 19.13 -12.74 -2.11
N ASP A 278 18.86 -12.34 -0.88
CA ASP A 278 17.82 -12.90 -0.01
C ASP A 278 16.41 -12.79 -0.61
N PHE A 279 15.98 -11.57 -0.98
CA PHE A 279 14.65 -11.35 -1.57
C PHE A 279 14.44 -12.02 -2.93
N PRO A 280 15.35 -11.87 -3.93
CA PRO A 280 15.15 -12.53 -5.21
C PRO A 280 15.16 -14.05 -5.09
N LEU A 281 16.02 -14.64 -4.24
CA LEU A 281 16.04 -16.09 -4.00
C LEU A 281 14.74 -16.55 -3.32
N SER A 282 14.27 -15.85 -2.29
CA SER A 282 13.02 -16.16 -1.61
C SER A 282 11.82 -16.10 -2.56
N ASN A 283 11.73 -15.06 -3.39
CA ASN A 283 10.65 -14.93 -4.37
C ASN A 283 10.69 -16.05 -5.41
N LEU A 284 11.89 -16.44 -5.89
CA LEU A 284 12.06 -17.56 -6.82
C LEU A 284 11.64 -18.91 -6.20
N VAL A 285 11.92 -19.13 -4.91
CA VAL A 285 11.43 -20.31 -4.18
C VAL A 285 9.90 -20.31 -4.16
N THR A 286 9.27 -19.19 -3.79
CA THR A 286 7.81 -19.09 -3.71
C THR A 286 7.14 -19.30 -5.06
N ILE A 287 7.66 -18.68 -6.13
CA ILE A 287 7.16 -18.86 -7.50
C ILE A 287 7.30 -20.32 -7.94
N ALA A 288 8.48 -20.92 -7.72
CA ALA A 288 8.76 -22.32 -8.09
C ALA A 288 7.82 -23.30 -7.37
N LEU A 289 7.56 -23.08 -6.08
CA LEU A 289 6.59 -23.88 -5.32
C LEU A 289 5.16 -23.75 -5.86
N ASP A 290 4.76 -22.59 -6.35
CA ASP A 290 3.39 -22.35 -6.84
C ASP A 290 3.16 -22.91 -8.24
N ILE A 291 4.22 -23.01 -9.08
CA ILE A 291 4.14 -23.73 -10.37
C ILE A 291 4.33 -25.25 -10.22
N GLY A 292 4.63 -25.73 -9.01
CA GLY A 292 4.83 -27.14 -8.72
C GLY A 292 6.25 -27.68 -9.02
N ASP A 293 7.20 -26.80 -9.37
CA ASP A 293 8.59 -27.18 -9.63
C ASP A 293 9.39 -27.26 -8.31
N ASN A 294 9.28 -28.40 -7.65
CA ASN A 294 9.92 -28.62 -6.35
C ASN A 294 11.47 -28.70 -6.46
N GLU A 295 12.01 -29.14 -7.60
CA GLU A 295 13.46 -29.21 -7.79
C GLU A 295 14.05 -27.81 -7.90
N LEU A 296 13.42 -26.94 -8.69
CA LEU A 296 13.81 -25.53 -8.83
C LEU A 296 13.68 -24.79 -7.50
N ALA A 297 12.58 -25.01 -6.77
CA ALA A 297 12.39 -24.44 -5.44
C ALA A 297 13.51 -24.84 -4.48
N GLN A 298 13.87 -26.14 -4.46
CA GLN A 298 14.95 -26.65 -3.61
C GLN A 298 16.32 -26.06 -4.01
N LYS A 299 16.58 -25.86 -5.31
CA LYS A 299 17.81 -25.24 -5.81
C LYS A 299 17.98 -23.82 -5.26
N TYR A 300 16.95 -22.94 -5.39
CA TYR A 300 17.01 -21.58 -4.89
C TYR A 300 17.03 -21.53 -3.36
N TYR A 301 16.28 -22.41 -2.70
CA TYR A 301 16.32 -22.53 -1.25
C TYR A 301 17.69 -22.89 -0.70
N ASN A 302 18.42 -23.81 -1.34
CA ASN A 302 19.78 -24.17 -0.93
C ASN A 302 20.72 -22.95 -1.02
N ARG A 303 20.63 -22.16 -2.09
CA ARG A 303 21.39 -20.90 -2.23
C ARG A 303 21.05 -19.88 -1.13
N LEU A 304 19.76 -19.72 -0.81
CA LEU A 304 19.34 -18.85 0.29
C LEU A 304 19.83 -19.36 1.65
N LYS A 305 19.86 -20.69 1.85
CA LYS A 305 20.40 -21.32 3.05
C LYS A 305 21.90 -21.09 3.18
N ASP A 306 22.65 -21.17 2.07
CA ASP A 306 24.10 -20.92 2.07
C ASP A 306 24.40 -19.45 2.39
N LEU A 307 23.63 -18.51 1.85
CA LEU A 307 23.70 -17.10 2.20
C LEU A 307 23.45 -16.88 3.71
N TYR A 308 22.40 -17.49 4.25
CA TYR A 308 22.10 -17.42 5.69
C TYR A 308 23.23 -18.01 6.55
N ASN A 309 23.84 -19.13 6.14
CA ASN A 309 24.95 -19.74 6.88
C ASN A 309 26.19 -18.84 6.95
N GLN A 310 26.39 -17.97 5.96
CA GLN A 310 27.49 -17.00 5.94
C GLN A 310 27.22 -15.79 6.81
N THR A 311 25.98 -15.29 6.85
CA THR A 311 25.63 -14.02 7.49
C THR A 311 25.02 -14.22 8.89
N LYS A 312 24.15 -15.21 9.06
CA LYS A 312 23.44 -15.66 10.29
C LYS A 312 22.64 -14.59 11.05
N GLU A 313 22.50 -13.39 10.53
CA GLU A 313 21.95 -12.24 11.25
C GLU A 313 20.98 -11.39 10.41
N GLY A 314 20.20 -10.57 11.08
CA GLY A 314 19.42 -9.50 10.49
C GLY A 314 18.30 -9.94 9.55
N LEU A 315 18.19 -9.22 8.43
CA LEU A 315 17.13 -9.45 7.45
C LEU A 315 17.23 -10.80 6.77
N VAL A 316 18.45 -11.25 6.46
CA VAL A 316 18.70 -12.56 5.80
C VAL A 316 18.15 -13.71 6.64
N GLU A 317 18.30 -13.68 7.98
CA GLU A 317 17.72 -14.70 8.86
C GLU A 317 16.20 -14.73 8.74
N ILE A 318 15.55 -13.59 8.78
CA ILE A 318 14.08 -13.50 8.73
C ILE A 318 13.54 -14.00 7.41
N VAL A 319 14.17 -13.59 6.28
CA VAL A 319 13.80 -14.03 4.93
C VAL A 319 14.00 -15.55 4.80
N TYR A 320 15.14 -16.07 5.25
CA TYR A 320 15.42 -17.52 5.24
C TYR A 320 14.41 -18.30 6.08
N LEU A 321 14.14 -17.87 7.32
CA LEU A 321 13.19 -18.55 8.20
C LEU A 321 11.76 -18.52 7.64
N SER A 322 11.33 -17.38 7.07
CA SER A 322 10.02 -17.26 6.43
C SER A 322 9.90 -18.23 5.24
N THR A 323 10.89 -18.22 4.33
CA THR A 323 10.92 -19.12 3.17
C THR A 323 10.94 -20.59 3.59
N LYS A 324 11.74 -20.94 4.60
CA LYS A 324 11.79 -22.30 5.15
C LYS A 324 10.44 -22.75 5.70
N ALA A 325 9.77 -21.89 6.46
CA ALA A 325 8.47 -22.21 7.02
C ALA A 325 7.40 -22.37 5.94
N GLU A 326 7.42 -21.56 4.88
CA GLU A 326 6.54 -21.70 3.72
C GLU A 326 6.74 -23.04 2.99
N MET A 327 7.99 -23.46 2.77
CA MET A 327 8.30 -24.78 2.18
C MET A 327 7.77 -25.92 3.06
N LEU A 328 8.04 -25.87 4.36
CA LEU A 328 7.60 -26.89 5.31
C LEU A 328 6.08 -26.98 5.40
N LYS A 329 5.38 -25.83 5.35
CA LYS A 329 3.92 -25.75 5.36
C LYS A 329 3.29 -26.45 4.15
N LYS A 330 3.92 -26.36 2.97
CA LYS A 330 3.45 -27.03 1.74
C LYS A 330 3.69 -28.54 1.74
N SER A 331 4.49 -29.09 2.67
CA SER A 331 4.69 -30.53 2.80
C SER A 331 3.39 -31.24 3.19
N SER A 332 3.19 -32.43 2.65
CA SER A 332 2.10 -33.32 3.04
C SER A 332 2.28 -33.91 4.44
N ARG A 333 3.50 -33.85 5.01
CA ARG A 333 3.84 -34.44 6.30
C ARG A 333 3.41 -33.52 7.44
N ILE A 334 2.61 -34.04 8.36
CA ILE A 334 2.18 -33.31 9.59
C ILE A 334 3.38 -32.80 10.41
N ARG A 335 4.44 -33.62 10.51
CA ARG A 335 5.68 -33.23 11.21
C ARG A 335 6.34 -31.98 10.64
N ASP A 336 6.25 -31.75 9.34
CA ASP A 336 6.83 -30.57 8.69
C ASP A 336 5.94 -29.34 8.91
N LYS A 337 4.62 -29.50 8.92
CA LYS A 337 3.67 -28.44 9.30
C LYS A 337 3.89 -27.98 10.73
N ALA A 338 4.11 -28.91 11.67
CA ALA A 338 4.43 -28.55 13.06
C ALA A 338 5.77 -27.78 13.19
N LYS A 339 6.77 -28.09 12.37
CA LYS A 339 8.01 -27.31 12.31
C LYS A 339 7.77 -25.92 11.72
N ALA A 340 6.94 -25.81 10.66
CA ALA A 340 6.56 -24.53 10.07
C ALA A 340 5.88 -23.63 11.11
N GLU A 341 4.93 -24.18 11.84
CA GLU A 341 4.24 -23.50 12.93
C GLU A 341 5.21 -22.93 13.97
N LYS A 342 6.16 -23.76 14.45
CA LYS A 342 7.18 -23.32 15.41
C LYS A 342 8.02 -22.15 14.87
N ILE A 343 8.36 -22.17 13.56
CA ILE A 343 9.12 -21.09 12.94
C ILE A 343 8.27 -19.82 12.80
N PHE A 344 6.99 -19.93 12.40
CA PHE A 344 6.12 -18.77 12.32
C PHE A 344 5.92 -18.12 13.68
N ARG A 345 5.72 -18.90 14.76
CA ARG A 345 5.65 -18.38 16.13
C ARG A 345 6.94 -17.64 16.52
N LYS A 346 8.13 -18.20 16.20
CA LYS A 346 9.42 -17.52 16.41
C LYS A 346 9.47 -16.16 15.69
N ILE A 347 9.07 -16.06 14.42
CA ILE A 347 9.06 -14.80 13.65
C ILE A 347 8.10 -13.79 14.28
N ILE A 348 6.93 -14.23 14.73
CA ILE A 348 5.92 -13.38 15.37
C ILE A 348 6.46 -12.76 16.66
N ASP A 349 7.20 -13.53 17.45
CA ASP A 349 7.71 -13.12 18.77
C ASP A 349 9.06 -12.38 18.70
N THR A 350 9.77 -12.44 17.54
CA THR A 350 11.03 -11.73 17.35
C THR A 350 10.79 -10.22 17.35
N ASP A 351 11.60 -9.47 18.08
CA ASP A 351 11.55 -8.00 18.04
C ASP A 351 12.23 -7.49 16.78
N THR A 352 11.50 -7.53 15.68
CA THR A 352 11.95 -7.08 14.37
C THR A 352 11.08 -5.94 13.88
N LEU A 353 11.71 -5.07 13.15
CA LEU A 353 11.11 -3.88 12.56
C LEU A 353 10.39 -4.14 11.25
N TRP A 354 10.64 -5.28 10.66
CA TRP A 354 9.98 -5.72 9.43
C TRP A 354 8.59 -6.26 9.76
N SER A 355 7.69 -5.36 10.19
CA SER A 355 6.30 -5.66 10.56
C SER A 355 5.58 -6.52 9.52
N GLN A 356 5.93 -6.38 8.25
CA GLN A 356 5.38 -7.19 7.15
C GLN A 356 5.65 -8.69 7.31
N PHE A 357 6.82 -9.10 7.84
CA PHE A 357 7.11 -10.52 8.08
C PHE A 357 6.31 -11.06 9.26
N LYS A 358 6.11 -10.27 10.32
CA LYS A 358 5.24 -10.66 11.44
C LYS A 358 3.80 -10.84 10.97
N ILE A 359 3.28 -9.91 10.17
CA ILE A 359 1.93 -10.02 9.60
C ILE A 359 1.84 -11.28 8.73
N GLY A 360 2.79 -11.48 7.82
CA GLY A 360 2.83 -12.67 6.96
C GLY A 360 2.89 -13.97 7.76
N ALA A 361 3.78 -14.05 8.76
CA ALA A 361 3.89 -15.21 9.64
C ALA A 361 2.59 -15.46 10.42
N THR A 362 1.92 -14.41 10.92
CA THR A 362 0.64 -14.55 11.63
C THR A 362 -0.46 -15.07 10.70
N VAL A 363 -0.53 -14.58 9.46
CA VAL A 363 -1.50 -15.08 8.47
C VAL A 363 -1.23 -16.56 8.14
N HIS A 364 0.04 -16.94 7.95
CA HIS A 364 0.40 -18.34 7.71
C HIS A 364 0.09 -19.24 8.92
N LEU A 365 0.29 -18.73 10.13
CA LEU A 365 -0.07 -19.46 11.35
C LEU A 365 -1.59 -19.63 11.46
N CYS A 366 -2.37 -18.58 11.19
CA CYS A 366 -3.83 -18.69 11.15
C CYS A 366 -4.29 -19.75 10.14
N ASP A 367 -3.64 -19.87 8.96
CA ASP A 367 -3.96 -20.90 7.98
C ASP A 367 -3.67 -22.33 8.50
N LEU A 368 -2.58 -22.53 9.22
CA LEU A 368 -2.28 -23.82 9.88
C LEU A 368 -3.32 -24.15 10.97
N LEU A 369 -3.64 -23.20 11.85
CA LEU A 369 -4.65 -23.36 12.89
C LEU A 369 -6.05 -23.62 12.31
N LEU A 370 -6.42 -22.93 11.22
CA LEU A 370 -7.66 -23.21 10.50
C LEU A 370 -7.70 -24.63 9.95
N SER A 371 -6.58 -25.08 9.38
CA SER A 371 -6.48 -26.45 8.88
C SER A 371 -6.63 -27.46 10.02
N GLU A 372 -6.02 -27.20 11.16
CA GLU A 372 -6.15 -28.04 12.35
C GLU A 372 -7.56 -28.04 12.90
N TYR A 373 -8.20 -26.87 13.06
CA TYR A 373 -9.59 -26.74 13.52
C TYR A 373 -10.56 -27.50 12.62
N ARG A 374 -10.37 -27.44 11.30
CA ARG A 374 -11.20 -28.18 10.33
C ARG A 374 -11.19 -29.70 10.58
N PHE A 375 -10.06 -30.26 10.98
CA PHE A 375 -9.92 -31.71 11.20
C PHE A 375 -10.27 -32.13 12.63
N THR A 376 -9.97 -31.29 13.62
CA THR A 376 -10.11 -31.65 15.04
C THR A 376 -11.44 -31.19 15.64
N ASN A 377 -12.02 -30.12 15.11
CA ASN A 377 -13.17 -29.39 15.68
C ASN A 377 -12.94 -29.03 17.16
N ASN A 378 -11.67 -28.73 17.52
CA ASN A 378 -11.29 -28.39 18.90
C ASN A 378 -11.45 -26.88 19.15
N ASP A 379 -12.28 -26.53 20.13
CA ASP A 379 -12.54 -25.12 20.48
C ASP A 379 -11.29 -24.38 20.99
N GLU A 380 -10.33 -25.07 21.62
CA GLU A 380 -9.04 -24.45 22.01
C GLU A 380 -8.27 -23.89 20.81
N VAL A 381 -8.27 -24.63 19.68
CA VAL A 381 -7.65 -24.16 18.43
C VAL A 381 -8.38 -22.95 17.86
N LEU A 382 -9.71 -22.93 18.01
CA LEU A 382 -10.52 -21.80 17.59
C LEU A 382 -10.26 -20.55 18.45
N ASP A 383 -10.08 -20.71 19.74
CA ASP A 383 -9.76 -19.62 20.66
C ASP A 383 -8.35 -19.06 20.37
N GLU A 384 -7.39 -19.92 20.10
CA GLU A 384 -6.05 -19.51 19.69
C GLU A 384 -6.09 -18.75 18.35
N LEU A 385 -6.85 -19.23 17.36
CA LEU A 385 -7.06 -18.55 16.09
C LEU A 385 -7.65 -17.15 16.29
N ASN A 386 -8.69 -17.02 17.12
CA ASN A 386 -9.30 -15.73 17.45
C ASN A 386 -8.30 -14.78 18.13
N HIS A 387 -7.39 -15.31 18.98
CA HIS A 387 -6.32 -14.53 19.59
C HIS A 387 -5.39 -13.93 18.50
N TYR A 388 -4.94 -14.71 17.52
CA TYR A 388 -4.08 -14.20 16.46
C TYR A 388 -4.79 -13.24 15.51
N ILE A 389 -6.07 -13.47 15.23
CA ILE A 389 -6.91 -12.52 14.50
C ILE A 389 -7.00 -11.19 15.27
N GLY A 390 -7.18 -11.22 16.58
CA GLY A 390 -7.15 -10.04 17.45
C GLY A 390 -5.81 -9.30 17.39
N ARG A 391 -4.69 -10.03 17.40
CA ARG A 391 -3.35 -9.43 17.19
C ARG A 391 -3.22 -8.77 15.82
N LEU A 392 -3.68 -9.41 14.75
CA LEU A 392 -3.69 -8.82 13.41
C LEU A 392 -4.52 -7.53 13.36
N LEU A 393 -5.69 -7.50 14.03
CA LEU A 393 -6.50 -6.29 14.17
C LEU A 393 -5.73 -5.18 14.89
N THR A 394 -5.12 -5.48 16.04
CA THR A 394 -4.32 -4.51 16.79
C THR A 394 -3.16 -3.95 15.95
N ILE A 395 -2.50 -4.81 15.14
CA ILE A 395 -1.46 -4.38 14.21
C ILE A 395 -2.05 -3.48 13.12
N ALA A 396 -3.19 -3.87 12.53
CA ALA A 396 -3.87 -3.08 11.52
C ALA A 396 -4.29 -1.69 12.06
N GLU A 397 -4.78 -1.62 13.31
CA GLU A 397 -5.09 -0.37 14.01
C GLU A 397 -3.86 0.51 14.21
N LYS A 398 -2.80 -0.06 14.77
CA LYS A 398 -1.54 0.64 15.04
C LYS A 398 -0.89 1.16 13.75
N THR A 399 -0.93 0.36 12.70
CA THR A 399 -0.31 0.68 11.40
C THR A 399 -1.22 1.49 10.48
N ARG A 400 -2.52 1.59 10.82
CA ARG A 400 -3.57 2.15 9.97
C ARG A 400 -3.60 1.52 8.57
N SER A 401 -3.34 0.20 8.53
CA SER A 401 -3.38 -0.57 7.28
C SER A 401 -4.81 -0.98 6.95
N TYR A 402 -5.50 -0.13 6.22
CA TYR A 402 -6.91 -0.33 5.88
C TYR A 402 -7.17 -1.59 5.06
N ILE A 403 -6.21 -2.02 4.24
CA ILE A 403 -6.32 -3.29 3.50
C ILE A 403 -6.37 -4.48 4.46
N HIS A 404 -5.52 -4.49 5.49
CA HIS A 404 -5.52 -5.56 6.49
C HIS A 404 -6.80 -5.57 7.32
N PHE A 405 -7.37 -4.40 7.65
CA PHE A 405 -8.68 -4.34 8.31
C PHE A 405 -9.76 -5.03 7.48
N CYS A 406 -9.83 -4.70 6.19
CA CYS A 406 -10.82 -5.29 5.30
C CYS A 406 -10.67 -6.81 5.19
N GLU A 407 -9.42 -7.30 5.05
CA GLU A 407 -9.12 -8.73 4.99
C GLU A 407 -9.53 -9.45 6.28
N ILE A 408 -9.18 -8.87 7.43
CA ILE A 408 -9.47 -9.45 8.75
C ILE A 408 -10.98 -9.47 9.01
N PHE A 409 -11.69 -8.37 8.73
CA PHE A 409 -13.15 -8.35 8.88
C PHE A 409 -13.85 -9.32 7.93
N THR A 410 -13.34 -9.50 6.70
CA THR A 410 -13.88 -10.52 5.79
C THR A 410 -13.62 -11.94 6.34
N LEU A 411 -12.45 -12.19 6.94
CA LEU A 411 -12.17 -13.46 7.62
C LEU A 411 -13.08 -13.68 8.83
N GLN A 412 -13.29 -12.65 9.67
CA GLN A 412 -14.21 -12.73 10.81
C GLN A 412 -15.66 -12.99 10.37
N ALA A 413 -16.09 -12.40 9.25
CA ALA A 413 -17.41 -12.67 8.69
C ALA A 413 -17.56 -14.15 8.34
N LYS A 414 -16.57 -14.76 7.69
CA LYS A 414 -16.61 -16.19 7.34
C LYS A 414 -16.54 -17.10 8.57
N LEU A 415 -15.80 -16.75 9.58
CA LEU A 415 -15.80 -17.47 10.86
C LEU A 415 -17.15 -17.36 11.58
N ALA A 416 -17.79 -16.20 11.53
CA ALA A 416 -19.15 -16.03 12.08
C ALA A 416 -20.17 -16.92 11.34
N LEU A 417 -20.07 -17.06 10.01
CA LEU A 417 -20.91 -17.98 9.23
C LEU A 417 -20.75 -19.43 9.69
N ILE A 418 -19.51 -19.88 9.95
CA ILE A 418 -19.25 -21.23 10.44
C ILE A 418 -19.94 -21.47 11.80
N LYS A 419 -20.07 -20.42 12.61
CA LYS A 419 -20.79 -20.44 13.89
C LYS A 419 -22.32 -20.22 13.74
N PHE A 420 -22.83 -20.11 12.51
CA PHE A 420 -24.22 -19.75 12.19
C PHE A 420 -24.66 -18.37 12.71
N ASP A 421 -23.72 -17.46 12.95
CA ASP A 421 -24.00 -16.07 13.32
C ASP A 421 -24.05 -15.19 12.06
N LEU A 422 -25.18 -15.27 11.36
CA LEU A 422 -25.42 -14.48 10.13
C LEU A 422 -25.38 -12.97 10.40
N LYS A 423 -25.83 -12.55 11.59
CA LYS A 423 -25.90 -11.14 11.98
C LYS A 423 -24.49 -10.55 12.15
N ALA A 424 -23.61 -11.25 12.87
CA ALA A 424 -22.21 -10.85 12.97
C ALA A 424 -21.49 -10.86 11.62
N ALA A 425 -21.75 -11.88 10.77
CA ALA A 425 -21.14 -11.94 9.45
C ALA A 425 -21.49 -10.72 8.58
N ARG A 426 -22.76 -10.33 8.53
CA ARG A 426 -23.20 -9.13 7.80
C ARG A 426 -22.56 -7.85 8.36
N ARG A 427 -22.52 -7.71 9.68
CA ARG A 427 -21.88 -6.56 10.35
C ARG A 427 -20.39 -6.43 9.97
N PHE A 428 -19.65 -7.52 9.98
CA PHE A 428 -18.24 -7.51 9.60
C PHE A 428 -18.04 -7.14 8.12
N LEU A 429 -18.86 -7.67 7.20
CA LEU A 429 -18.80 -7.31 5.77
C LEU A 429 -19.12 -5.83 5.55
N THR A 430 -20.15 -5.29 6.24
CA THR A 430 -20.49 -3.87 6.16
C THR A 430 -19.35 -2.98 6.67
N GLN A 431 -18.70 -3.37 7.77
CA GLN A 431 -17.53 -2.64 8.29
C GLN A 431 -16.36 -2.66 7.31
N ALA A 432 -16.03 -3.85 6.76
CA ALA A 432 -14.99 -4.01 5.78
C ALA A 432 -15.25 -3.15 4.53
N GLN A 433 -16.48 -3.14 4.04
CA GLN A 433 -16.87 -2.35 2.87
C GLN A 433 -16.74 -0.84 3.11
N LYS A 434 -17.25 -0.34 4.23
CA LYS A 434 -17.11 1.09 4.60
C LYS A 434 -15.65 1.53 4.63
N ILE A 435 -14.76 0.70 5.18
CA ILE A 435 -13.33 1.00 5.22
C ILE A 435 -12.76 1.01 3.80
N ALA A 436 -13.03 -0.02 2.99
CA ALA A 436 -12.49 -0.12 1.64
C ALA A 436 -12.93 1.05 0.74
N GLU A 437 -14.16 1.51 0.87
CA GLU A 437 -14.69 2.66 0.13
C GLU A 437 -14.12 3.99 0.60
N ASN A 438 -14.08 4.24 1.92
CA ASN A 438 -13.58 5.48 2.50
C ASN A 438 -12.11 5.74 2.16
N TYR A 439 -11.33 4.67 2.00
CA TYR A 439 -9.91 4.75 1.70
C TYR A 439 -9.56 4.42 0.24
N GLY A 440 -10.57 4.32 -0.63
CA GLY A 440 -10.38 4.17 -2.08
C GLY A 440 -9.78 2.84 -2.53
N ILE A 441 -9.90 1.77 -1.71
CA ILE A 441 -9.40 0.44 -2.03
C ILE A 441 -10.41 -0.27 -2.93
N LYS A 442 -10.58 0.26 -4.14
CA LYS A 442 -11.67 -0.07 -5.07
C LYS A 442 -11.88 -1.57 -5.27
N ARG A 443 -10.83 -2.32 -5.62
CA ARG A 443 -10.97 -3.77 -5.92
C ARG A 443 -11.41 -4.58 -4.70
N LEU A 444 -10.91 -4.22 -3.53
CA LEU A 444 -11.30 -4.89 -2.29
C LEU A 444 -12.75 -4.55 -1.92
N ALA A 445 -13.16 -3.28 -2.09
CA ALA A 445 -14.55 -2.86 -1.90
C ALA A 445 -15.51 -3.62 -2.82
N MET A 446 -15.14 -3.80 -4.09
CA MET A 446 -15.91 -4.59 -5.05
C MET A 446 -16.05 -6.04 -4.60
N LYS A 447 -14.97 -6.70 -4.17
CA LYS A 447 -15.01 -8.08 -3.68
C LYS A 447 -15.85 -8.22 -2.42
N ILE A 448 -15.68 -7.33 -1.45
CA ILE A 448 -16.45 -7.35 -0.20
C ILE A 448 -17.95 -7.17 -0.49
N SER A 449 -18.30 -6.27 -1.43
CA SER A 449 -19.68 -6.08 -1.86
C SER A 449 -20.25 -7.36 -2.47
N GLN A 450 -19.48 -8.05 -3.31
CA GLN A 450 -19.89 -9.34 -3.89
C GLN A 450 -20.07 -10.42 -2.83
N GLU A 451 -19.14 -10.55 -1.90
CA GLU A 451 -19.25 -11.49 -0.76
C GLU A 451 -20.51 -11.23 0.08
N HIS A 452 -20.85 -9.93 0.25
CA HIS A 452 -22.08 -9.56 0.97
C HIS A 452 -23.33 -9.91 0.18
N ASP A 453 -23.36 -9.63 -1.12
CA ASP A 453 -24.49 -10.01 -1.99
C ASP A 453 -24.66 -11.53 -2.05
N GLU A 454 -23.56 -12.27 -2.12
CA GLU A 454 -23.58 -13.74 -2.12
C GLU A 454 -24.12 -14.29 -0.78
N LEU A 455 -23.69 -13.74 0.35
CA LEU A 455 -24.25 -14.10 1.67
C LEU A 455 -25.77 -13.91 1.70
N LEU A 456 -26.26 -12.78 1.19
CA LEU A 456 -27.71 -12.52 1.17
C LEU A 456 -28.48 -13.50 0.30
N LYS A 457 -27.91 -13.86 -0.88
CA LYS A 457 -28.50 -14.91 -1.75
C LYS A 457 -28.49 -16.28 -1.10
N GLN A 458 -27.49 -16.58 -0.31
CA GLN A 458 -27.31 -17.89 0.36
C GLN A 458 -27.97 -17.98 1.73
N THR A 459 -28.67 -16.94 2.22
CA THR A 459 -29.25 -16.92 3.57
C THR A 459 -30.11 -18.17 3.84
N TYR A 460 -30.96 -18.57 2.90
CA TYR A 460 -31.77 -19.79 2.99
C TYR A 460 -30.92 -21.07 3.15
N MET A 461 -29.81 -21.17 2.45
CA MET A 461 -28.91 -22.34 2.57
C MET A 461 -28.26 -22.39 3.97
N TRP A 462 -27.87 -21.25 4.52
CA TRP A 462 -27.31 -21.15 5.88
C TRP A 462 -28.34 -21.53 6.93
N GLU A 463 -29.60 -21.10 6.80
CA GLU A 463 -30.69 -21.47 7.71
C GLU A 463 -30.93 -22.98 7.65
N LYS A 464 -30.98 -23.56 6.45
CA LYS A 464 -31.13 -25.02 6.25
C LYS A 464 -29.96 -25.81 6.86
N LEU A 465 -28.71 -25.37 6.70
CA LEU A 465 -27.55 -26.00 7.32
C LEU A 465 -27.60 -25.92 8.85
N LYS A 466 -28.14 -24.83 9.39
CA LYS A 466 -28.34 -24.66 10.83
C LYS A 466 -29.39 -25.64 11.35
N GLU A 467 -30.54 -25.76 10.69
CA GLU A 467 -31.61 -26.70 11.06
C GLU A 467 -31.17 -28.17 10.97
N SER A 468 -30.36 -28.52 9.96
CA SER A 468 -29.84 -29.88 9.77
C SER A 468 -28.66 -30.25 10.65
N ASN A 469 -28.18 -29.32 11.48
CA ASN A 469 -26.96 -29.48 12.28
C ASN A 469 -25.75 -29.90 11.43
N ALA A 470 -25.61 -29.26 10.25
CA ALA A 470 -24.61 -29.59 9.24
C ALA A 470 -23.18 -29.66 9.76
N SER A 471 -22.40 -30.54 9.16
CA SER A 471 -21.00 -30.74 9.53
C SER A 471 -20.14 -29.48 9.34
N LEU A 472 -19.06 -29.38 10.09
CA LEU A 472 -18.08 -28.27 9.94
C LEU A 472 -17.55 -28.17 8.50
N SER A 473 -17.35 -29.31 7.82
CA SER A 473 -16.84 -29.35 6.44
C SER A 473 -17.81 -28.72 5.43
N GLU A 474 -19.13 -28.95 5.59
CA GLU A 474 -20.17 -28.34 4.73
C GLU A 474 -20.26 -26.83 4.96
N ARG A 475 -20.26 -26.41 6.21
CA ARG A 475 -20.22 -24.97 6.58
C ARG A 475 -18.98 -24.27 6.04
N TRP A 476 -17.84 -24.92 6.14
CA TRP A 476 -16.56 -24.43 5.64
C TRP A 476 -16.56 -24.21 4.13
N LYS A 477 -17.11 -25.17 3.39
CA LYS A 477 -17.23 -25.09 1.93
C LYS A 477 -18.14 -23.94 1.49
N LEU A 478 -19.31 -23.80 2.11
CA LEU A 478 -20.25 -22.72 1.78
C LEU A 478 -19.67 -21.34 2.14
N ALA A 479 -18.92 -21.20 3.24
CA ALA A 479 -18.27 -19.95 3.62
C ALA A 479 -17.11 -19.54 2.68
N GLY A 480 -16.63 -20.41 1.81
CA GLY A 480 -15.48 -20.13 0.93
C GLY A 480 -14.20 -19.80 1.71
N LEU A 481 -14.03 -20.35 2.92
CA LEU A 481 -12.94 -19.98 3.83
C LEU A 481 -11.57 -20.40 3.31
N ASN A 482 -11.48 -21.54 2.60
CA ASN A 482 -10.24 -21.98 1.99
C ASN A 482 -9.73 -20.95 0.96
N GLU A 483 -10.61 -20.43 0.11
CA GLU A 483 -10.25 -19.42 -0.89
C GLU A 483 -9.80 -18.12 -0.25
N GLN A 484 -10.48 -17.67 0.81
CA GLN A 484 -10.11 -16.48 1.56
C GLN A 484 -8.70 -16.60 2.13
N MET A 485 -8.40 -17.72 2.79
CA MET A 485 -7.08 -17.94 3.39
C MET A 485 -5.99 -18.07 2.32
N GLU A 486 -6.29 -18.74 1.21
CA GLU A 486 -5.33 -18.86 0.11
C GLU A 486 -5.00 -17.49 -0.50
N ASN A 487 -5.98 -16.61 -0.67
CA ASN A 487 -5.78 -15.26 -1.15
C ASN A 487 -4.92 -14.43 -0.17
N MET A 488 -5.19 -14.50 1.13
CA MET A 488 -4.39 -13.80 2.15
C MET A 488 -2.96 -14.32 2.22
N VAL A 489 -2.75 -15.64 2.22
CA VAL A 489 -1.44 -16.29 2.33
C VAL A 489 -0.57 -16.03 1.10
N LYS A 490 -1.14 -16.15 -0.10
CA LYS A 490 -0.41 -15.95 -1.36
C LYS A 490 -0.24 -14.47 -1.70
N LYS A 491 -0.79 -13.55 -0.91
CA LYS A 491 -0.84 -12.11 -1.24
C LYS A 491 -1.35 -11.88 -2.68
N ARG A 492 -2.14 -12.81 -3.19
CA ARG A 492 -2.72 -12.72 -4.53
C ARG A 492 -3.66 -11.55 -4.62
N MET A 493 -3.61 -10.91 -5.75
CA MET A 493 -4.58 -9.90 -6.07
C MET A 493 -5.97 -10.51 -6.10
N ILE A 494 -6.88 -9.82 -5.47
CA ILE A 494 -8.30 -10.09 -5.61
C ILE A 494 -8.67 -9.66 -7.02
N GLU A 495 -8.94 -10.60 -7.92
CA GLU A 495 -9.56 -10.27 -9.20
C GLU A 495 -10.87 -9.56 -8.92
N ALA A 496 -11.00 -8.37 -9.50
CA ALA A 496 -12.27 -7.69 -9.41
C ALA A 496 -13.34 -8.54 -10.11
N PRO A 497 -14.47 -8.84 -9.45
CA PRO A 497 -15.53 -9.58 -10.08
C PRO A 497 -16.01 -8.86 -11.35
N LYS A 498 -16.47 -9.63 -12.34
CA LYS A 498 -17.21 -9.04 -13.47
C LYS A 498 -18.49 -8.47 -12.91
N ILE A 499 -18.59 -7.15 -12.91
CA ILE A 499 -19.73 -6.45 -12.35
C ILE A 499 -20.68 -6.14 -13.49
N SER A 500 -21.93 -6.57 -13.33
CA SER A 500 -23.05 -6.05 -14.11
C SER A 500 -23.38 -4.63 -13.63
N GLU A 501 -23.79 -3.74 -14.57
CA GLU A 501 -24.31 -2.43 -14.20
C GLU A 501 -25.59 -2.63 -13.36
N GLU A 502 -25.83 -1.75 -12.39
CA GLU A 502 -27.10 -1.73 -11.71
C GLU A 502 -28.15 -0.95 -12.52
N ASP A 503 -29.39 -1.42 -12.49
CA ASP A 503 -30.52 -0.75 -13.07
C ASP A 503 -31.33 -0.05 -11.96
N PRO A 504 -31.42 1.29 -11.97
CA PRO A 504 -32.18 2.05 -10.98
C PRO A 504 -33.68 1.72 -11.05
N VAL A 505 -34.30 1.46 -9.91
CA VAL A 505 -35.73 1.21 -9.80
C VAL A 505 -36.42 2.35 -9.07
N MET A 506 -35.95 2.72 -7.87
CA MET A 506 -36.57 3.77 -7.06
C MET A 506 -35.61 4.35 -6.03
N ILE A 507 -35.74 5.64 -5.73
CA ILE A 507 -35.06 6.28 -4.60
C ILE A 507 -36.09 6.89 -3.65
N LEU A 508 -35.85 6.75 -2.34
CA LEU A 508 -36.70 7.23 -1.26
C LEU A 508 -35.89 8.03 -0.26
N ILE A 509 -36.48 9.09 0.30
CA ILE A 509 -35.97 9.77 1.48
C ILE A 509 -37.03 9.65 2.57
N LEU A 510 -36.65 9.01 3.67
CA LEU A 510 -37.51 8.77 4.82
C LEU A 510 -37.02 9.58 6.02
N THR A 511 -37.90 9.87 6.95
CA THR A 511 -37.52 10.37 8.27
C THR A 511 -37.05 9.24 9.17
N GLU A 512 -36.39 9.53 10.29
CA GLU A 512 -36.04 8.52 11.32
C GLU A 512 -37.26 7.74 11.83
N GLY A 513 -38.46 8.32 11.79
CA GLY A 513 -39.71 7.66 12.12
C GLY A 513 -40.33 6.85 10.99
N GLY A 514 -39.64 6.67 9.85
CA GLY A 514 -40.10 5.87 8.70
C GLY A 514 -41.11 6.57 7.80
N ASN A 515 -41.46 7.84 8.04
CA ASN A 515 -42.40 8.55 7.19
C ASN A 515 -41.73 8.94 5.86
N LEU A 516 -42.45 8.71 4.76
CA LEU A 516 -41.98 9.07 3.42
C LEU A 516 -41.94 10.58 3.24
N LEU A 517 -40.76 11.14 3.01
CA LEU A 517 -40.57 12.54 2.71
C LEU A 517 -40.50 12.80 1.20
N PHE A 518 -39.81 11.94 0.46
CA PHE A 518 -39.62 12.06 -0.98
C PHE A 518 -39.53 10.68 -1.64
N SER A 519 -40.04 10.55 -2.86
CA SER A 519 -39.85 9.36 -3.71
C SER A 519 -39.72 9.72 -5.18
N LYS A 520 -38.86 8.96 -5.90
CA LYS A 520 -38.72 9.02 -7.36
C LYS A 520 -38.60 7.62 -7.92
N LYS A 521 -39.51 7.24 -8.84
CA LYS A 521 -39.45 6.01 -9.64
C LYS A 521 -38.65 6.27 -10.92
N PHE A 522 -37.84 5.29 -11.35
CA PHE A 522 -37.06 5.33 -12.59
C PHE A 522 -37.63 4.38 -13.66
N MET A 523 -38.45 3.38 -13.28
CA MET A 523 -39.09 2.44 -14.18
C MET A 523 -40.63 2.65 -14.13
N GLU A 524 -41.24 2.86 -15.30
CA GLU A 524 -42.72 3.08 -15.40
C GLU A 524 -43.51 1.82 -15.11
N ASP A 525 -43.00 0.64 -15.48
CA ASP A 525 -43.65 -0.65 -15.27
C ASP A 525 -43.53 -1.22 -13.85
N PHE A 526 -42.89 -0.50 -12.96
CA PHE A 526 -42.71 -0.90 -11.57
C PHE A 526 -43.93 -0.45 -10.75
N SER A 527 -44.98 -1.31 -10.74
CA SER A 527 -46.09 -1.19 -9.80
C SER A 527 -45.72 -1.92 -8.51
N PHE A 528 -45.42 -1.20 -7.44
CA PHE A 528 -45.66 -1.79 -6.12
C PHE A 528 -47.17 -1.92 -6.01
N GLU A 529 -47.69 -3.12 -5.90
CA GLU A 529 -49.03 -3.32 -5.37
C GLU A 529 -49.07 -2.68 -3.99
N ASP A 530 -50.13 -1.94 -3.66
CA ASP A 530 -50.24 -1.17 -2.42
C ASP A 530 -49.97 -2.01 -1.16
N ASP A 531 -50.27 -3.33 -1.22
CA ASP A 531 -49.98 -4.31 -0.17
C ASP A 531 -48.49 -4.60 0.01
N ILE A 532 -47.69 -4.57 -1.06
CA ILE A 532 -46.24 -4.73 -1.00
C ILE A 532 -45.57 -3.44 -0.45
N LEU A 533 -46.10 -2.27 -0.80
CA LEU A 533 -45.62 -1.01 -0.27
C LEU A 533 -45.90 -0.88 1.24
N GLY A 534 -47.07 -1.32 1.70
CA GLY A 534 -47.44 -1.36 3.11
C GLY A 534 -46.59 -2.34 3.92
N GLY A 535 -46.38 -3.55 3.41
CA GLY A 535 -45.47 -4.54 3.99
C GLY A 535 -44.00 -4.08 3.99
N PHE A 536 -43.58 -3.43 2.91
CA PHE A 536 -42.27 -2.84 2.76
C PHE A 536 -42.01 -1.69 3.75
N LEU A 537 -42.96 -0.76 3.91
CA LEU A 537 -42.84 0.34 4.89
C LEU A 537 -42.88 -0.18 6.33
N THR A 538 -43.66 -1.24 6.60
CA THR A 538 -43.69 -1.90 7.92
C THR A 538 -42.36 -2.60 8.21
N THR A 539 -41.80 -3.28 7.21
CA THR A 539 -40.48 -3.92 7.30
C THR A 539 -39.38 -2.89 7.45
N ILE A 540 -39.46 -1.75 6.75
CA ILE A 540 -38.51 -0.65 6.90
C ILE A 540 -38.56 -0.07 8.33
N ASN A 541 -39.73 0.12 8.93
CA ASN A 541 -39.82 0.59 10.31
C ASN A 541 -39.14 -0.34 11.31
N TYR A 542 -39.22 -1.65 11.11
CA TYR A 542 -38.47 -2.64 11.90
C TYR A 542 -36.96 -2.56 11.61
N VAL A 543 -36.56 -2.44 10.35
CA VAL A 543 -35.17 -2.40 9.89
C VAL A 543 -34.51 -1.06 10.20
N ILE A 544 -35.26 0.07 10.28
CA ILE A 544 -34.70 1.39 10.63
C ILE A 544 -33.95 1.36 11.95
N SER A 545 -34.49 0.68 12.98
CA SER A 545 -33.80 0.55 14.26
C SER A 545 -32.47 -0.22 14.13
N GLU A 546 -32.42 -1.24 13.27
CA GLU A 546 -31.19 -2.00 12.99
C GLU A 546 -30.21 -1.20 12.12
N VAL A 547 -30.67 -0.42 11.14
CA VAL A 547 -29.83 0.45 10.29
C VAL A 547 -29.10 1.50 11.14
N PHE A 548 -29.80 2.15 12.06
CA PHE A 548 -29.20 3.18 12.91
C PHE A 548 -28.38 2.62 14.07
N SER A 549 -28.76 1.48 14.63
CA SER A 549 -28.08 0.87 15.79
C SER A 549 -27.04 -0.17 15.44
N GLU A 550 -27.23 -0.98 14.40
CA GLU A 550 -26.40 -2.13 14.05
C GLU A 550 -25.67 -1.98 12.70
N GLY A 551 -25.94 -0.92 11.92
CA GLY A 551 -25.27 -0.65 10.65
C GLY A 551 -25.66 -1.56 9.50
N LEU A 552 -26.90 -2.10 9.52
CA LEU A 552 -27.45 -2.85 8.41
C LEU A 552 -27.66 -1.91 7.23
N ASP A 553 -27.02 -2.17 6.09
CA ASP A 553 -27.04 -1.25 4.95
C ASP A 553 -27.84 -1.76 3.75
N ARG A 554 -28.19 -3.05 3.71
CA ARG A 554 -28.90 -3.62 2.55
C ARG A 554 -29.81 -4.80 2.87
N ALA A 555 -30.84 -4.98 2.04
CA ALA A 555 -31.75 -6.12 2.06
C ALA A 555 -32.11 -6.55 0.64
N VAL A 556 -32.38 -7.83 0.42
CA VAL A 556 -32.74 -8.40 -0.90
C VAL A 556 -34.18 -8.83 -0.88
N PHE A 557 -34.97 -8.43 -1.91
CA PHE A 557 -36.36 -8.78 -2.12
C PHE A 557 -36.56 -9.29 -3.55
N GLY A 558 -36.63 -10.61 -3.72
CA GLY A 558 -36.70 -11.21 -5.03
C GLY A 558 -35.52 -10.85 -5.93
N GLN A 559 -35.77 -10.12 -7.02
CA GLN A 559 -34.72 -9.63 -7.94
C GLN A 559 -34.19 -8.21 -7.60
N HIS A 560 -34.73 -7.59 -6.57
CA HIS A 560 -34.42 -6.21 -6.19
C HIS A 560 -33.58 -6.18 -4.92
N THR A 561 -32.65 -5.27 -4.88
CA THR A 561 -31.88 -4.97 -3.68
C THR A 561 -32.23 -3.57 -3.20
N LEU A 562 -32.54 -3.45 -1.90
CA LEU A 562 -32.72 -2.20 -1.18
C LEU A 562 -31.40 -1.86 -0.50
N LEU A 563 -30.87 -0.69 -0.77
CA LEU A 563 -29.74 -0.11 -0.07
C LEU A 563 -30.19 1.05 0.79
N MET A 564 -29.71 1.13 2.03
CA MET A 564 -30.14 2.10 3.03
C MET A 564 -28.93 2.78 3.65
N LEU A 565 -28.85 4.10 3.53
CA LEU A 565 -27.77 4.87 4.16
C LEU A 565 -28.35 6.01 5.00
N PRO A 566 -27.89 6.17 6.27
CA PRO A 566 -28.36 7.24 7.14
C PRO A 566 -27.79 8.60 6.72
N LEU A 567 -28.65 9.62 6.70
CA LEU A 567 -28.33 11.02 6.48
C LEU A 567 -29.06 11.85 7.54
N GLN A 568 -28.71 11.70 8.80
CA GLN A 568 -29.45 12.26 9.95
C GLN A 568 -29.95 13.66 9.73
N PRO A 569 -31.29 13.96 9.97
CA PRO A 569 -32.33 13.10 10.55
C PRO A 569 -33.09 12.25 9.51
N PHE A 570 -32.50 11.96 8.36
CA PHE A 570 -33.10 11.23 7.26
C PHE A 570 -32.47 9.86 7.08
N LEU A 571 -33.21 8.94 6.45
CA LEU A 571 -32.74 7.71 5.88
C LEU A 571 -32.97 7.74 4.37
N VAL A 572 -31.93 7.52 3.58
CA VAL A 572 -32.05 7.45 2.11
C VAL A 572 -31.99 5.99 1.68
N CYS A 573 -33.01 5.57 0.93
CA CYS A 573 -33.19 4.22 0.45
C CYS A 573 -33.10 4.21 -1.07
N TYR A 574 -32.34 3.28 -1.63
CA TYR A 574 -32.21 3.09 -3.07
C TYR A 574 -32.52 1.65 -3.45
N ILE A 575 -33.51 1.47 -4.32
CA ILE A 575 -33.93 0.17 -4.85
C ILE A 575 -33.40 0.04 -6.28
N TYR A 576 -32.76 -1.08 -6.57
CA TYR A 576 -32.14 -1.36 -7.86
C TYR A 576 -32.12 -2.87 -8.16
N LYS A 577 -31.82 -3.22 -9.42
CA LYS A 577 -31.47 -4.58 -9.85
C LYS A 577 -29.98 -4.62 -10.20
N GLY A 578 -29.30 -5.75 -9.95
CA GLY A 578 -27.88 -5.91 -10.26
C GLY A 578 -26.98 -5.87 -9.03
N ASP A 579 -25.70 -5.52 -9.22
CA ASP A 579 -24.66 -5.61 -8.19
C ASP A 579 -24.59 -4.38 -7.31
N SER A 580 -24.36 -4.59 -6.01
CA SER A 580 -24.45 -3.54 -4.99
C SER A 580 -23.32 -2.51 -5.00
N TYR A 581 -22.18 -2.81 -5.59
CA TYR A 581 -21.02 -1.91 -5.51
C TYR A 581 -21.28 -0.53 -6.12
N TYR A 582 -21.77 -0.49 -7.38
CA TYR A 582 -22.07 0.78 -8.05
C TYR A 582 -23.26 1.50 -7.43
N ALA A 583 -24.28 0.73 -7.03
CA ALA A 583 -25.44 1.26 -6.33
C ALA A 583 -25.03 1.96 -5.02
N HIS A 584 -24.17 1.34 -4.22
CA HIS A 584 -23.67 1.93 -2.98
C HIS A 584 -22.83 3.20 -3.25
N ARG A 585 -21.97 3.17 -4.26
CA ARG A 585 -21.18 4.34 -4.65
C ARG A 585 -22.04 5.50 -5.13
N LYS A 586 -23.07 5.24 -5.96
CA LYS A 586 -24.03 6.26 -6.41
C LYS A 586 -24.79 6.85 -5.24
N LEU A 587 -25.29 6.02 -4.33
CA LEU A 587 -26.01 6.48 -3.15
C LEU A 587 -25.13 7.29 -2.22
N SER A 588 -23.90 6.84 -1.94
CA SER A 588 -22.94 7.58 -1.12
C SER A 588 -22.60 8.96 -1.71
N ASN A 589 -22.37 9.02 -3.04
CA ASN A 589 -22.15 10.27 -3.76
C ASN A 589 -23.37 11.22 -3.66
N PHE A 590 -24.57 10.66 -3.81
CA PHE A 590 -25.82 11.41 -3.67
C PHE A 590 -25.97 12.04 -2.27
N LEU A 591 -25.73 11.26 -1.21
CA LEU A 591 -25.77 11.76 0.16
C LEU A 591 -24.76 12.88 0.40
N GLN A 592 -23.53 12.71 -0.09
CA GLN A 592 -22.48 13.72 0.05
C GLN A 592 -22.85 15.03 -0.66
N ASN A 593 -23.42 14.95 -1.85
CA ASN A 593 -23.89 16.13 -2.59
C ASN A 593 -25.07 16.81 -1.90
N ILE A 594 -26.04 16.07 -1.35
CA ILE A 594 -27.13 16.64 -0.54
C ILE A 594 -26.56 17.39 0.67
N LYS A 595 -25.63 16.78 1.41
CA LYS A 595 -25.04 17.36 2.61
C LYS A 595 -24.26 18.65 2.31
N ASN A 596 -23.57 18.69 1.18
CA ASN A 596 -22.75 19.84 0.77
C ASN A 596 -23.55 20.95 0.08
N ASN A 597 -24.78 20.68 -0.37
CA ASN A 597 -25.64 21.67 -1.02
C ASN A 597 -26.60 22.30 -0.03
N ASN A 598 -26.28 23.51 0.45
CA ASN A 598 -27.06 24.25 1.45
C ASN A 598 -28.53 24.47 1.02
N ILE A 599 -28.81 24.65 -0.27
CA ILE A 599 -30.15 24.88 -0.80
C ILE A 599 -31.01 23.63 -0.63
N ILE A 600 -30.48 22.48 -1.06
CA ILE A 600 -31.16 21.18 -0.93
C ILE A 600 -31.36 20.86 0.55
N TRP A 601 -30.30 21.02 1.36
CA TRP A 601 -30.31 20.67 2.77
C TRP A 601 -31.34 21.47 3.57
N GLN A 602 -31.35 22.79 3.42
CA GLN A 602 -32.30 23.65 4.13
C GLN A 602 -33.76 23.41 3.70
N ARG A 603 -34.00 23.10 2.42
CA ARG A 603 -35.34 22.76 1.95
C ARG A 603 -35.82 21.42 2.51
N LEU A 604 -34.97 20.37 2.51
CA LEU A 604 -35.29 19.09 3.13
C LEU A 604 -35.65 19.27 4.62
N GLN A 605 -34.88 20.04 5.38
CA GLN A 605 -35.17 20.35 6.79
C GLN A 605 -36.49 21.10 6.97
N LYS A 606 -36.81 22.06 6.10
CA LYS A 606 -38.06 22.81 6.16
C LYS A 606 -39.30 21.93 5.91
N PHE A 607 -39.22 20.98 4.96
CA PHE A 607 -40.31 20.06 4.71
C PHE A 607 -40.46 19.03 5.85
N PHE A 608 -39.35 18.58 6.41
CA PHE A 608 -39.31 17.71 7.58
C PHE A 608 -40.04 18.34 8.78
N GLN A 609 -39.72 19.59 9.10
CA GLN A 609 -40.38 20.32 10.19
C GLN A 609 -41.89 20.51 9.99
N LYS A 610 -42.34 20.58 8.73
CA LYS A 610 -43.75 20.73 8.39
C LYS A 610 -44.51 19.43 8.21
N SER A 611 -43.82 18.27 8.34
CA SER A 611 -44.37 16.92 8.08
C SER A 611 -45.10 16.82 6.73
N LYS A 612 -44.54 17.48 5.70
CA LYS A 612 -45.10 17.44 4.33
C LYS A 612 -44.20 16.65 3.42
N SER A 613 -44.80 15.85 2.53
CA SER A 613 -44.07 15.19 1.44
C SER A 613 -43.59 16.21 0.40
N ILE A 614 -42.43 15.93 -0.19
CA ILE A 614 -41.80 16.75 -1.22
C ILE A 614 -42.13 16.18 -2.58
N GLN A 615 -42.59 17.06 -3.48
CA GLN A 615 -42.69 16.72 -4.91
C GLN A 615 -41.43 17.18 -5.67
N LEU A 616 -41.11 16.54 -6.78
CA LEU A 616 -39.91 16.85 -7.58
C LEU A 616 -39.79 18.35 -7.90
N ASN A 617 -40.90 19.00 -8.27
CA ASN A 617 -40.95 20.42 -8.63
C ASN A 617 -40.65 21.35 -7.45
N ASP A 618 -40.76 20.89 -6.19
CA ASP A 618 -40.51 21.70 -5.00
C ASP A 618 -39.01 22.01 -4.79
N ILE A 619 -38.13 21.12 -5.31
CA ILE A 619 -36.66 21.25 -5.20
C ILE A 619 -36.01 20.91 -6.56
N PRO A 620 -35.97 21.83 -7.54
CA PRO A 620 -35.41 21.56 -8.87
C PRO A 620 -33.94 21.14 -8.84
N SER A 621 -33.18 21.62 -7.86
CA SER A 621 -31.77 21.21 -7.68
C SER A 621 -31.61 19.75 -7.24
N LEU A 622 -32.58 19.19 -6.51
CA LEU A 622 -32.62 17.79 -6.13
C LEU A 622 -32.95 16.91 -7.35
N GLU A 623 -33.87 17.37 -8.20
CA GLU A 623 -34.20 16.67 -9.45
C GLU A 623 -33.00 16.59 -10.39
N SER A 624 -32.27 17.71 -10.57
CA SER A 624 -31.06 17.75 -11.39
C SER A 624 -29.98 16.81 -10.85
N LEU A 625 -29.79 16.77 -9.54
CA LEU A 625 -28.83 15.88 -8.88
C LEU A 625 -29.19 14.40 -9.05
N ILE A 626 -30.47 14.04 -8.93
CA ILE A 626 -30.96 12.67 -9.16
C ILE A 626 -30.73 12.27 -10.61
N ALA A 627 -31.06 13.14 -11.57
CA ALA A 627 -30.85 12.86 -12.99
C ALA A 627 -29.37 12.66 -13.34
N GLU A 628 -28.48 13.46 -12.74
CA GLU A 628 -27.04 13.37 -12.94
C GLU A 628 -26.46 12.04 -12.41
N ILE A 629 -26.85 11.63 -11.21
CA ILE A 629 -26.22 10.48 -10.52
C ILE A 629 -26.85 9.14 -10.95
N PHE A 630 -28.18 9.08 -11.11
CA PHE A 630 -28.88 7.80 -11.29
C PHE A 630 -29.34 7.56 -12.73
N VAL A 631 -29.58 8.61 -13.55
CA VAL A 631 -30.11 8.45 -14.91
C VAL A 631 -29.02 8.55 -15.99
N LYS A 632 -28.05 9.46 -15.85
CA LYS A 632 -26.95 9.54 -16.80
C LYS A 632 -26.05 8.32 -16.67
N LYS A 633 -25.93 7.50 -17.71
CA LYS A 633 -24.90 6.46 -17.82
C LYS A 633 -23.54 7.16 -17.80
N ASN A 634 -22.81 7.09 -16.70
CA ASN A 634 -21.41 7.48 -16.63
C ASN A 634 -20.60 6.46 -17.44
N ILE A 635 -20.28 6.82 -18.68
CA ILE A 635 -19.20 6.19 -19.44
C ILE A 635 -17.89 6.66 -18.79
N GLN A 636 -17.35 5.86 -17.86
CA GLN A 636 -15.96 5.93 -17.39
C GLN A 636 -15.42 4.57 -17.06
#